data_b3a2324eccc64640d2a0b3fa46d6ebc1
#
_entry.id   b3a2324eccc64640d2a0b3fa46d6ebc1
#
_cell.length_a   1.000
_cell.length_b   1.000
_cell.length_c   1.000
_cell.angle_alpha   90.00
_cell.angle_beta   90.00
_cell.angle_gamma   90.00
#
_symmetry.space_group_name_H-M   'P 1'
#
loop_
_entity.id
_entity.type
_entity.pdbx_description
1 polymer ?
#
loop_
_entity_poly.entity_id
_entity_poly.type
_entity_poly.pdbx_seq_one_letter_code
_entity_poly.pdbx_strand_id
1 'polypeptide(L)'
;MTNNLNEYIEKNVKDIEKMLTNLLSQMQAPKTLQESMAYSVQAGGKRIRPLLILATLEDLGTTSKDALKVACAVELIHTYSLIHDDLPSMDNDDFRRGKLTNHKVYGDAMAILAGDAMQTMAFEILTTLEETRPEIALKLIQLLTVASGAEGMVAGQVLDIEGEKMDLTIEQLEDIHLNKTGALLSFCIEAGALLAEVDEDKMRNLKVFAKNIGLTFQIQDDIFRCYLNDRRTWKKCRQ
;
A
#
# COMPACT_ATOMS: atom_id res chain seq x y z
N MET A 1 -27.33 1.87 6.48
CA MET A 1 -26.16 1.75 5.59
C MET A 1 -24.82 1.71 6.33
N THR A 2 -24.58 2.53 7.37
CA THR A 2 -23.30 2.56 8.12
C THR A 2 -22.93 1.27 8.84
N ASN A 3 -23.88 0.51 9.39
CA ASN A 3 -23.58 -0.77 10.06
C ASN A 3 -23.00 -1.82 9.09
N ASN A 4 -23.50 -1.85 7.87
CA ASN A 4 -23.05 -2.83 6.86
C ASN A 4 -21.59 -2.58 6.42
N LEU A 5 -21.16 -1.31 6.29
CA LEU A 5 -19.80 -0.97 5.91
C LEU A 5 -18.78 -1.31 7.02
N ASN A 6 -19.10 -0.99 8.27
CA ASN A 6 -18.21 -1.31 9.38
C ASN A 6 -18.03 -2.82 9.56
N GLU A 7 -19.12 -3.59 9.48
CA GLU A 7 -19.07 -5.05 9.53
C GLU A 7 -18.23 -5.64 8.39
N TYR A 8 -18.38 -5.09 7.17
CA TYR A 8 -17.57 -5.47 6.01
C TYR A 8 -16.08 -5.22 6.26
N ILE A 9 -15.73 -4.02 6.73
CA ILE A 9 -14.34 -3.65 7.02
C ILE A 9 -13.77 -4.56 8.11
N GLU A 10 -14.46 -4.73 9.23
CA GLU A 10 -13.99 -5.55 10.35
C GLU A 10 -13.74 -7.01 9.97
N LYS A 11 -14.65 -7.60 9.18
CA LYS A 11 -14.52 -8.97 8.69
C LYS A 11 -13.29 -9.09 7.80
N ASN A 12 -13.20 -8.27 6.76
CA ASN A 12 -12.14 -8.39 5.77
C ASN A 12 -10.76 -8.04 6.36
N VAL A 13 -10.67 -7.07 7.27
CA VAL A 13 -9.42 -6.76 7.97
C VAL A 13 -8.93 -7.97 8.78
N LYS A 14 -9.82 -8.68 9.49
CA LYS A 14 -9.44 -9.89 10.22
C LYS A 14 -8.91 -10.99 9.29
N ASP A 15 -9.54 -11.16 8.14
CA ASP A 15 -9.13 -12.18 7.16
C ASP A 15 -7.76 -11.82 6.54
N ILE A 16 -7.53 -10.54 6.22
CA ILE A 16 -6.24 -10.03 5.73
C ILE A 16 -5.14 -10.23 6.78
N GLU A 17 -5.37 -9.84 8.03
CA GLU A 17 -4.38 -9.95 9.10
C GLU A 17 -4.05 -11.42 9.42
N LYS A 18 -5.04 -12.31 9.39
CA LYS A 18 -4.85 -13.74 9.55
C LYS A 18 -4.00 -14.31 8.40
N MET A 19 -4.29 -13.93 7.15
CA MET A 19 -3.52 -14.40 5.99
C MET A 19 -2.08 -13.88 6.04
N LEU A 20 -1.86 -12.60 6.33
CA LEU A 20 -0.51 -12.03 6.49
C LEU A 20 0.29 -12.75 7.58
N THR A 21 -0.34 -13.01 8.73
CA THR A 21 0.29 -13.77 9.82
C THR A 21 0.66 -15.19 9.39
N ASN A 22 -0.22 -15.88 8.66
CA ASN A 22 0.04 -17.23 8.15
C ASN A 22 1.21 -17.23 7.15
N LEU A 23 1.21 -16.32 6.19
CA LEU A 23 2.26 -16.19 5.19
C LEU A 23 3.63 -15.98 5.85
N LEU A 24 3.73 -15.07 6.81
CA LEU A 24 4.97 -14.80 7.54
C LEU A 24 5.40 -15.98 8.42
N SER A 25 4.46 -16.70 9.03
CA SER A 25 4.77 -17.83 9.91
C SER A 25 5.28 -19.08 9.16
N GLN A 26 4.88 -19.22 7.90
CA GLN A 26 5.30 -20.36 7.05
C GLN A 26 6.64 -20.12 6.35
N MET A 27 7.15 -18.90 6.38
CA MET A 27 8.41 -18.53 5.75
C MET A 27 9.60 -19.21 6.46
N GLN A 28 10.46 -19.85 5.69
CA GLN A 28 11.71 -20.41 6.19
C GLN A 28 12.83 -19.37 6.07
N ALA A 29 12.93 -18.50 7.07
CA ALA A 29 13.91 -17.44 7.13
C ALA A 29 14.58 -17.37 8.51
N PRO A 30 15.72 -16.66 8.65
CA PRO A 30 16.29 -16.38 9.95
C PRO A 30 15.27 -15.76 10.90
N LYS A 31 15.21 -16.23 12.14
CA LYS A 31 14.18 -15.85 13.12
C LYS A 31 14.08 -14.33 13.30
N THR A 32 15.22 -13.64 13.39
CA THR A 32 15.24 -12.17 13.58
C THR A 32 14.61 -11.44 12.39
N LEU A 33 14.82 -11.92 11.15
CA LEU A 33 14.20 -11.35 9.97
C LEU A 33 12.68 -11.55 10.00
N GLN A 34 12.24 -12.77 10.31
CA GLN A 34 10.82 -13.10 10.44
C GLN A 34 10.12 -12.25 11.51
N GLU A 35 10.75 -12.09 12.69
CA GLU A 35 10.25 -11.26 13.77
C GLU A 35 10.18 -9.78 13.38
N SER A 36 11.19 -9.25 12.69
CA SER A 36 11.23 -7.87 12.20
C SER A 36 10.12 -7.59 11.18
N MET A 37 9.91 -8.48 10.21
CA MET A 37 8.81 -8.38 9.25
C MET A 37 7.44 -8.44 9.95
N ALA A 38 7.25 -9.42 10.82
CA ALA A 38 6.01 -9.59 11.58
C ALA A 38 5.70 -8.38 12.47
N TYR A 39 6.70 -7.78 13.11
CA TYR A 39 6.56 -6.58 13.93
C TYR A 39 5.90 -5.42 13.16
N SER A 40 6.38 -5.13 11.96
CA SER A 40 5.84 -4.03 11.14
C SER A 40 4.45 -4.34 10.59
N VAL A 41 4.21 -5.57 10.13
CA VAL A 41 2.88 -5.99 9.66
C VAL A 41 1.86 -5.93 10.80
N GLN A 42 2.21 -6.38 12.01
CA GLN A 42 1.34 -6.40 13.18
C GLN A 42 1.25 -5.04 13.91
N ALA A 43 1.93 -4.00 13.43
CA ALA A 43 1.74 -2.65 13.93
C ALA A 43 0.33 -2.10 13.63
N GLY A 44 -0.47 -2.84 12.87
CA GLY A 44 -1.84 -2.51 12.52
C GLY A 44 -1.93 -1.59 11.30
N GLY A 45 -3.08 -0.93 11.15
CA GLY A 45 -3.38 -0.01 10.05
C GLY A 45 -4.80 -0.19 9.54
N LYS A 46 -5.26 0.77 8.73
CA LYS A 46 -6.63 0.75 8.16
C LYS A 46 -6.82 -0.30 7.06
N ARG A 47 -5.75 -0.91 6.55
CA ARG A 47 -5.76 -1.91 5.46
C ARG A 47 -6.55 -1.46 4.23
N ILE A 48 -6.50 -0.18 3.88
CA ILE A 48 -7.32 0.39 2.80
C ILE A 48 -6.98 -0.25 1.45
N ARG A 49 -5.69 -0.45 1.15
CA ARG A 49 -5.25 -1.05 -0.13
C ARG A 49 -5.79 -2.46 -0.32
N PRO A 50 -5.58 -3.41 0.61
CA PRO A 50 -6.23 -4.71 0.57
C PRO A 50 -7.74 -4.67 0.44
N LEU A 51 -8.39 -3.80 1.24
CA LEU A 51 -9.86 -3.65 1.21
C LEU A 51 -10.38 -3.17 -0.14
N LEU A 52 -9.65 -2.30 -0.84
CA LEU A 52 -10.05 -1.84 -2.18
C LEU A 52 -10.06 -2.97 -3.20
N ILE A 53 -9.10 -3.90 -3.14
CA ILE A 53 -9.09 -5.08 -4.02
C ILE A 53 -10.34 -5.92 -3.79
N LEU A 54 -10.62 -6.25 -2.51
CA LEU A 54 -11.76 -7.09 -2.14
C LEU A 54 -13.10 -6.42 -2.46
N ALA A 55 -13.23 -5.12 -2.17
CA ALA A 55 -14.42 -4.35 -2.46
C ALA A 55 -14.70 -4.22 -3.96
N THR A 56 -13.65 -3.99 -4.77
CA THR A 56 -13.79 -3.92 -6.23
C THR A 56 -14.28 -5.25 -6.80
N LEU A 57 -13.69 -6.36 -6.33
CA LEU A 57 -14.09 -7.69 -6.78
C LEU A 57 -15.55 -8.01 -6.41
N GLU A 58 -15.95 -7.69 -5.17
CA GLU A 58 -17.32 -7.92 -4.68
C GLU A 58 -18.34 -7.04 -5.41
N ASP A 59 -18.04 -5.76 -5.65
CA ASP A 59 -18.91 -4.84 -6.41
C ASP A 59 -19.11 -5.29 -7.85
N LEU A 60 -18.11 -5.97 -8.42
CA LEU A 60 -18.20 -6.61 -9.73
C LEU A 60 -18.97 -7.93 -9.73
N GLY A 61 -19.51 -8.35 -8.59
CA GLY A 61 -20.32 -9.55 -8.44
C GLY A 61 -19.54 -10.86 -8.53
N THR A 62 -18.22 -10.82 -8.28
CA THR A 62 -17.31 -11.96 -8.43
C THR A 62 -16.60 -12.25 -7.10
N THR A 63 -16.20 -13.50 -6.90
CA THR A 63 -15.36 -13.94 -5.78
C THR A 63 -14.15 -14.71 -6.30
N SER A 64 -13.02 -14.59 -5.64
CA SER A 64 -11.81 -15.36 -5.92
C SER A 64 -11.10 -15.71 -4.62
N LYS A 65 -10.67 -16.96 -4.47
CA LYS A 65 -9.85 -17.35 -3.32
C LYS A 65 -8.48 -16.72 -3.34
N ASP A 66 -7.99 -16.35 -4.52
CA ASP A 66 -6.70 -15.68 -4.70
C ASP A 66 -6.75 -14.19 -4.33
N ALA A 67 -7.94 -13.58 -4.27
CA ALA A 67 -8.08 -12.15 -3.97
C ALA A 67 -7.40 -11.76 -2.65
N LEU A 68 -7.49 -12.61 -1.64
CA LEU A 68 -6.85 -12.37 -0.34
C LEU A 68 -5.31 -12.45 -0.43
N LYS A 69 -4.75 -13.33 -1.28
CA LYS A 69 -3.31 -13.40 -1.57
C LYS A 69 -2.84 -12.12 -2.26
N VAL A 70 -3.56 -11.64 -3.28
CA VAL A 70 -3.27 -10.38 -3.98
C VAL A 70 -3.37 -9.18 -3.04
N ALA A 71 -4.38 -9.16 -2.17
CA ALA A 71 -4.55 -8.16 -1.13
C ALA A 71 -3.38 -8.14 -0.13
N CYS A 72 -2.86 -9.30 0.26
CA CYS A 72 -1.67 -9.41 1.12
C CYS A 72 -0.40 -8.93 0.40
N ALA A 73 -0.25 -9.24 -0.89
CA ALA A 73 0.91 -8.80 -1.67
C ALA A 73 1.03 -7.26 -1.69
N VAL A 74 -0.05 -6.54 -1.99
CA VAL A 74 0.00 -5.06 -1.98
C VAL A 74 0.22 -4.49 -0.57
N GLU A 75 -0.27 -5.13 0.49
CA GLU A 75 -0.02 -4.68 1.85
C GLU A 75 1.44 -4.90 2.28
N LEU A 76 2.10 -5.96 1.81
CA LEU A 76 3.55 -6.15 2.00
C LEU A 76 4.35 -5.06 1.29
N ILE A 77 3.99 -4.71 0.05
CA ILE A 77 4.58 -3.57 -0.68
C ILE A 77 4.41 -2.28 0.12
N HIS A 78 3.22 -2.00 0.61
CA HIS A 78 2.98 -0.81 1.42
C HIS A 78 3.75 -0.85 2.75
N THR A 79 3.86 -2.02 3.38
CA THR A 79 4.55 -2.15 4.67
C THR A 79 6.05 -1.95 4.53
N TYR A 80 6.67 -2.52 3.48
CA TYR A 80 8.09 -2.31 3.26
C TYR A 80 8.41 -0.84 3.00
N SER A 81 7.57 -0.14 2.23
CA SER A 81 7.82 1.28 1.96
C SER A 81 7.82 2.11 3.24
N LEU A 82 6.91 1.80 4.18
CA LEU A 82 6.88 2.47 5.48
C LEU A 82 8.11 2.15 6.35
N ILE A 83 8.63 0.91 6.29
CA ILE A 83 9.87 0.55 7.01
C ILE A 83 11.05 1.36 6.48
N HIS A 84 11.16 1.49 5.16
CA HIS A 84 12.25 2.23 4.52
C HIS A 84 12.10 3.73 4.70
N ASP A 85 10.89 4.27 4.61
CA ASP A 85 10.62 5.69 4.87
C ASP A 85 11.03 6.10 6.29
N ASP A 86 10.84 5.24 7.28
CA ASP A 86 11.19 5.53 8.68
C ASP A 86 12.70 5.55 8.96
N LEU A 87 13.56 5.05 8.06
CA LEU A 87 15.01 4.95 8.28
C LEU A 87 15.68 6.32 8.52
N PRO A 88 16.82 6.35 9.24
CA PRO A 88 17.57 7.59 9.49
C PRO A 88 18.04 8.34 8.24
N SER A 89 18.17 7.64 7.10
CA SER A 89 18.52 8.22 5.81
C SER A 89 17.32 8.77 5.01
N MET A 90 16.11 8.59 5.54
CA MET A 90 14.84 9.03 4.96
C MET A 90 14.17 9.99 5.95
N ASP A 91 12.94 9.71 6.39
CA ASP A 91 12.17 10.59 7.29
C ASP A 91 12.73 10.61 8.73
N ASN A 92 13.52 9.60 9.12
CA ASN A 92 14.11 9.42 10.46
C ASN A 92 13.06 9.45 11.59
N ASP A 93 11.97 8.76 11.37
CA ASP A 93 10.87 8.70 12.33
C ASP A 93 11.14 7.68 13.45
N ASP A 94 10.96 8.11 14.70
CA ASP A 94 11.10 7.23 15.86
C ASP A 94 9.85 6.39 16.12
N PHE A 95 8.68 6.88 15.73
CA PHE A 95 7.39 6.25 16.01
C PHE A 95 6.48 6.19 14.77
N ARG A 96 5.83 5.05 14.60
CA ARG A 96 4.77 4.84 13.60
C ARG A 96 3.58 4.12 14.24
N ARG A 97 2.39 4.67 14.09
CA ARG A 97 1.14 4.11 14.67
C ARG A 97 1.24 3.88 16.19
N GLY A 98 1.96 4.76 16.89
CA GLY A 98 2.14 4.70 18.35
C GLY A 98 3.13 3.64 18.84
N LYS A 99 3.84 2.96 17.94
CA LYS A 99 4.93 2.01 18.27
C LYS A 99 6.26 2.55 17.76
N LEU A 100 7.37 2.13 18.36
CA LEU A 100 8.70 2.41 17.81
C LEU A 100 8.80 1.86 16.37
N THR A 101 9.51 2.58 15.51
CA THR A 101 9.76 2.15 14.13
C THR A 101 10.66 0.92 14.08
N ASN A 102 10.64 0.20 12.97
CA ASN A 102 11.37 -1.07 12.83
C ASN A 102 12.88 -0.90 13.12
N HIS A 103 13.50 0.15 12.56
CA HIS A 103 14.93 0.40 12.77
C HIS A 103 15.29 0.74 14.22
N LYS A 104 14.36 1.30 14.99
CA LYS A 104 14.57 1.55 16.44
C LYS A 104 14.55 0.27 17.27
N VAL A 105 13.82 -0.76 16.81
CA VAL A 105 13.70 -2.05 17.54
C VAL A 105 14.76 -3.05 17.09
N TYR A 106 15.04 -3.13 15.79
CA TYR A 106 15.89 -4.18 15.20
C TYR A 106 17.20 -3.64 14.59
N GLY A 107 17.37 -2.32 14.54
CA GLY A 107 18.51 -1.66 13.90
C GLY A 107 18.33 -1.48 12.39
N ASP A 108 19.08 -0.51 11.83
CA ASP A 108 18.94 -0.07 10.44
C ASP A 108 19.13 -1.19 9.42
N ALA A 109 20.18 -2.00 9.58
CA ALA A 109 20.47 -3.10 8.68
C ALA A 109 19.34 -4.12 8.60
N MET A 110 18.73 -4.46 9.75
CA MET A 110 17.62 -5.42 9.79
C MET A 110 16.35 -4.81 9.22
N ALA A 111 16.09 -3.53 9.43
CA ALA A 111 14.96 -2.81 8.84
C ALA A 111 15.06 -2.78 7.30
N ILE A 112 16.25 -2.50 6.75
CA ILE A 112 16.50 -2.58 5.29
C ILE A 112 16.19 -3.97 4.78
N LEU A 113 16.78 -5.00 5.38
CA LEU A 113 16.59 -6.40 4.95
C LEU A 113 15.14 -6.88 5.10
N ALA A 114 14.42 -6.42 6.12
CA ALA A 114 12.99 -6.73 6.29
C ALA A 114 12.16 -6.11 5.16
N GLY A 115 12.45 -4.88 4.76
CA GLY A 115 11.80 -4.24 3.62
C GLY A 115 12.09 -4.97 2.30
N ASP A 116 13.36 -5.29 2.02
CA ASP A 116 13.78 -6.04 0.81
C ASP A 116 13.08 -7.40 0.73
N ALA A 117 13.02 -8.12 1.85
CA ALA A 117 12.37 -9.42 1.91
C ALA A 117 10.85 -9.32 1.69
N MET A 118 10.19 -8.31 2.26
CA MET A 118 8.76 -8.08 2.04
C MET A 118 8.44 -7.73 0.59
N GLN A 119 9.25 -6.88 -0.03
CA GLN A 119 9.09 -6.52 -1.43
C GLN A 119 9.18 -7.76 -2.32
N THR A 120 10.19 -8.59 -2.12
CA THR A 120 10.37 -9.83 -2.88
C THR A 120 9.23 -10.81 -2.64
N MET A 121 8.82 -11.00 -1.37
CA MET A 121 7.72 -11.88 -0.99
C MET A 121 6.38 -11.47 -1.62
N ALA A 122 6.13 -10.17 -1.79
CA ALA A 122 4.92 -9.71 -2.43
C ALA A 122 4.78 -10.24 -3.88
N PHE A 123 5.86 -10.24 -4.64
CA PHE A 123 5.87 -10.81 -6.00
C PHE A 123 5.81 -12.34 -5.98
N GLU A 124 6.49 -12.99 -5.04
CA GLU A 124 6.41 -14.44 -4.86
C GLU A 124 4.95 -14.89 -4.65
N ILE A 125 4.19 -14.20 -3.77
CA ILE A 125 2.78 -14.52 -3.54
C ILE A 125 1.98 -14.50 -4.83
N LEU A 126 2.20 -13.53 -5.72
CA LEU A 126 1.49 -13.44 -7.00
C LEU A 126 1.85 -14.57 -7.97
N THR A 127 2.97 -15.26 -7.79
CA THR A 127 3.31 -16.46 -8.58
C THR A 127 2.63 -17.73 -8.06
N THR A 128 2.04 -17.70 -6.87
CA THR A 128 1.41 -18.85 -6.19
C THR A 128 -0.12 -18.83 -6.23
N LEU A 129 -0.71 -18.03 -7.13
CA LEU A 129 -2.17 -17.98 -7.30
C LEU A 129 -2.66 -19.30 -7.93
N GLU A 130 -3.75 -19.87 -7.38
CA GLU A 130 -4.18 -21.23 -7.71
C GLU A 130 -5.40 -21.25 -8.64
N GLU A 131 -6.31 -20.28 -8.49
CA GLU A 131 -7.54 -20.18 -9.29
C GLU A 131 -7.42 -19.17 -10.43
N THR A 132 -6.44 -18.24 -10.33
CA THR A 132 -6.20 -17.19 -11.31
C THR A 132 -5.44 -17.74 -12.52
N ARG A 133 -5.93 -17.46 -13.73
CA ARG A 133 -5.24 -17.85 -14.96
C ARG A 133 -3.82 -17.26 -15.01
N PRO A 134 -2.82 -18.01 -15.51
CA PRO A 134 -1.43 -17.54 -15.56
C PRO A 134 -1.24 -16.18 -16.24
N GLU A 135 -2.02 -15.89 -17.28
CA GLU A 135 -1.96 -14.61 -18.00
C GLU A 135 -2.44 -13.45 -17.12
N ILE A 136 -3.44 -13.68 -16.26
CA ILE A 136 -3.91 -12.69 -15.30
C ILE A 136 -2.89 -12.51 -14.17
N ALA A 137 -2.34 -13.61 -13.65
CA ALA A 137 -1.27 -13.56 -12.65
C ALA A 137 -0.06 -12.75 -13.15
N LEU A 138 0.36 -12.98 -14.39
CA LEU A 138 1.45 -12.22 -15.01
C LEU A 138 1.11 -10.72 -15.15
N LYS A 139 -0.13 -10.37 -15.52
CA LYS A 139 -0.59 -8.98 -15.56
C LYS A 139 -0.61 -8.34 -14.19
N LEU A 140 -1.03 -9.06 -13.14
CA LEU A 140 -0.98 -8.57 -11.75
C LEU A 140 0.46 -8.28 -11.31
N ILE A 141 1.40 -9.19 -11.61
CA ILE A 141 2.83 -8.99 -11.33
C ILE A 141 3.34 -7.74 -12.07
N GLN A 142 3.06 -7.62 -13.37
CA GLN A 142 3.48 -6.48 -14.17
C GLN A 142 2.93 -5.16 -13.63
N LEU A 143 1.64 -5.11 -13.31
CA LEU A 143 1.01 -3.91 -12.76
C LEU A 143 1.58 -3.53 -11.39
N LEU A 144 1.80 -4.52 -10.50
CA LEU A 144 2.40 -4.24 -9.19
C LEU A 144 3.84 -3.75 -9.33
N THR A 145 4.60 -4.31 -10.28
CA THR A 145 5.98 -3.87 -10.56
C THR A 145 6.03 -2.41 -11.00
N VAL A 146 5.15 -1.99 -11.92
CA VAL A 146 5.06 -0.59 -12.36
C VAL A 146 4.59 0.31 -11.21
N ALA A 147 3.52 -0.08 -10.51
CA ALA A 147 2.94 0.73 -9.44
C ALA A 147 3.86 0.92 -8.23
N SER A 148 4.71 -0.05 -7.90
CA SER A 148 5.65 0.02 -6.77
C SER A 148 7.05 0.49 -7.16
N GLY A 149 7.41 0.44 -8.45
CA GLY A 149 8.75 0.66 -8.96
C GLY A 149 9.06 2.10 -9.34
N ALA A 150 10.04 2.23 -10.27
CA ALA A 150 10.62 3.50 -10.72
C ALA A 150 9.65 4.41 -11.51
N GLU A 151 8.50 3.90 -11.94
CA GLU A 151 7.46 4.66 -12.63
C GLU A 151 6.22 4.91 -11.74
N GLY A 152 6.26 4.48 -10.47
CA GLY A 152 5.17 4.59 -9.51
C GLY A 152 5.66 5.09 -8.15
N MET A 153 5.43 4.31 -7.10
CA MET A 153 5.66 4.71 -5.72
C MET A 153 7.10 5.18 -5.45
N VAL A 154 8.11 4.51 -5.98
CA VAL A 154 9.52 4.92 -5.80
C VAL A 154 9.80 6.24 -6.51
N ALA A 155 9.26 6.47 -7.73
CA ALA A 155 9.36 7.77 -8.39
C ALA A 155 8.72 8.87 -7.55
N GLY A 156 7.52 8.62 -7.01
CA GLY A 156 6.83 9.55 -6.13
C GLY A 156 7.62 9.88 -4.87
N GLN A 157 8.32 8.91 -4.29
CA GLN A 157 9.20 9.14 -3.15
C GLN A 157 10.42 10.01 -3.50
N VAL A 158 11.02 9.79 -4.68
CA VAL A 158 12.12 10.64 -5.16
C VAL A 158 11.65 12.08 -5.35
N LEU A 159 10.50 12.28 -6.01
CA LEU A 159 9.93 13.62 -6.23
C LEU A 159 9.58 14.32 -4.91
N ASP A 160 9.11 13.57 -3.91
CA ASP A 160 8.79 14.09 -2.57
C ASP A 160 10.07 14.60 -1.87
N ILE A 161 11.15 13.81 -1.85
CA ILE A 161 12.46 14.20 -1.28
C ILE A 161 13.05 15.41 -2.00
N GLU A 162 12.99 15.45 -3.33
CA GLU A 162 13.46 16.60 -4.12
C GLU A 162 12.61 17.85 -3.84
N GLY A 163 11.30 17.66 -3.65
CA GLY A 163 10.32 18.69 -3.38
C GLY A 163 10.47 19.38 -2.03
N GLU A 164 11.06 18.73 -1.02
CA GLU A 164 11.26 19.31 0.32
C GLU A 164 12.01 20.65 0.33
N LYS A 165 12.82 20.90 -0.70
CA LYS A 165 13.69 22.09 -0.82
C LYS A 165 13.21 23.09 -1.87
N MET A 166 12.00 22.87 -2.43
CA MET A 166 11.46 23.68 -3.52
C MET A 166 10.09 24.24 -3.17
N ASP A 167 9.74 25.35 -3.78
CA ASP A 167 8.37 25.84 -3.82
C ASP A 167 7.63 25.08 -4.95
N LEU A 168 6.90 24.04 -4.59
CA LEU A 168 6.21 23.20 -5.55
C LEU A 168 5.01 23.90 -6.17
N THR A 169 4.82 23.73 -7.48
CA THR A 169 3.54 24.06 -8.14
C THR A 169 2.47 23.02 -7.79
N ILE A 170 1.21 23.34 -8.04
CA ILE A 170 0.07 22.40 -7.83
C ILE A 170 0.29 21.15 -8.68
N GLU A 171 0.70 21.29 -9.92
CA GLU A 171 0.95 20.18 -10.84
C GLU A 171 2.06 19.24 -10.33
N GLN A 172 3.14 19.80 -9.78
CA GLN A 172 4.24 19.03 -9.19
C GLN A 172 3.76 18.27 -7.93
N LEU A 173 2.94 18.89 -7.10
CA LEU A 173 2.36 18.26 -5.93
C LEU A 173 1.40 17.12 -6.34
N GLU A 174 0.57 17.35 -7.37
CA GLU A 174 -0.30 16.30 -7.92
C GLU A 174 0.52 15.11 -8.47
N ASP A 175 1.64 15.36 -9.14
CA ASP A 175 2.52 14.29 -9.64
C ASP A 175 3.13 13.46 -8.50
N ILE A 176 3.57 14.11 -7.41
CA ILE A 176 4.03 13.41 -6.20
C ILE A 176 2.90 12.53 -5.65
N HIS A 177 1.71 13.08 -5.48
CA HIS A 177 0.56 12.36 -4.92
C HIS A 177 0.12 11.18 -5.78
N LEU A 178 0.05 11.37 -7.10
CA LEU A 178 -0.34 10.33 -8.04
C LEU A 178 0.66 9.18 -8.05
N ASN A 179 1.94 9.45 -7.94
CA ASN A 179 2.97 8.43 -7.94
C ASN A 179 3.16 7.80 -6.56
N LYS A 180 3.45 8.58 -5.51
CA LYS A 180 3.78 8.05 -4.17
C LYS A 180 2.63 7.25 -3.56
N THR A 181 1.39 7.70 -3.74
CA THR A 181 0.20 7.10 -3.12
C THR A 181 -0.79 6.56 -4.14
N GLY A 182 -1.05 7.31 -5.20
CA GLY A 182 -2.07 7.00 -6.21
C GLY A 182 -1.77 5.74 -7.00
N ALA A 183 -0.50 5.47 -7.32
CA ALA A 183 -0.10 4.31 -8.11
C ALA A 183 -0.52 2.98 -7.46
N LEU A 184 -0.26 2.80 -6.15
CA LEU A 184 -0.69 1.60 -5.43
C LEU A 184 -2.21 1.54 -5.22
N LEU A 185 -2.90 2.67 -5.06
CA LEU A 185 -4.36 2.67 -4.99
C LEU A 185 -4.99 2.29 -6.32
N SER A 186 -4.42 2.78 -7.43
CA SER A 186 -4.83 2.39 -8.80
C SER A 186 -4.61 0.91 -9.02
N PHE A 187 -3.44 0.38 -8.66
CA PHE A 187 -3.19 -1.06 -8.69
C PHE A 187 -4.29 -1.84 -7.98
N CYS A 188 -4.75 -1.41 -6.81
CA CYS A 188 -5.75 -2.17 -6.04
C CYS A 188 -7.07 -2.32 -6.80
N ILE A 189 -7.55 -1.26 -7.43
CA ILE A 189 -8.79 -1.30 -8.21
C ILE A 189 -8.62 -2.12 -9.49
N GLU A 190 -7.50 -1.92 -10.21
CA GLU A 190 -7.18 -2.68 -11.42
C GLU A 190 -6.99 -4.16 -11.12
N ALA A 191 -6.39 -4.52 -9.99
CA ALA A 191 -6.22 -5.90 -9.56
C ALA A 191 -7.56 -6.59 -9.28
N GLY A 192 -8.49 -5.92 -8.57
CA GLY A 192 -9.84 -6.42 -8.39
C GLY A 192 -10.57 -6.63 -9.74
N ALA A 193 -10.42 -5.69 -10.67
CA ALA A 193 -11.00 -5.78 -12.02
C ALA A 193 -10.39 -6.92 -12.86
N LEU A 194 -9.07 -7.14 -12.75
CA LEU A 194 -8.40 -8.26 -13.43
C LEU A 194 -8.86 -9.62 -12.87
N LEU A 195 -8.99 -9.74 -11.55
CA LEU A 195 -9.50 -10.96 -10.93
C LEU A 195 -10.97 -11.22 -11.29
N ALA A 196 -11.76 -10.18 -11.55
CA ALA A 196 -13.13 -10.28 -12.04
C ALA A 196 -13.21 -10.51 -13.56
N GLU A 197 -12.08 -10.47 -14.26
CA GLU A 197 -11.99 -10.64 -15.73
C GLU A 197 -12.97 -9.74 -16.50
N VAL A 198 -13.05 -8.46 -16.10
CA VAL A 198 -13.92 -7.48 -16.75
C VAL A 198 -13.48 -7.21 -18.19
N ASP A 199 -14.41 -6.76 -19.03
CA ASP A 199 -14.11 -6.31 -20.37
C ASP A 199 -13.26 -5.02 -20.41
N GLU A 200 -12.73 -4.68 -21.60
CA GLU A 200 -11.83 -3.54 -21.76
C GLU A 200 -12.49 -2.19 -21.47
N ASP A 201 -13.79 -2.04 -21.78
CA ASP A 201 -14.51 -0.78 -21.53
C ASP A 201 -14.70 -0.55 -20.05
N LYS A 202 -15.06 -1.60 -19.30
CA LYS A 202 -15.20 -1.55 -17.85
C LYS A 202 -13.84 -1.31 -17.17
N MET A 203 -12.79 -1.97 -17.65
CA MET A 203 -11.41 -1.74 -17.18
C MET A 203 -11.01 -0.28 -17.38
N ARG A 204 -11.30 0.33 -18.54
CA ARG A 204 -10.98 1.74 -18.82
C ARG A 204 -11.68 2.68 -17.83
N ASN A 205 -12.96 2.45 -17.56
CA ASN A 205 -13.72 3.25 -16.59
C ASN A 205 -13.18 3.10 -15.16
N LEU A 206 -12.82 1.89 -14.75
CA LEU A 206 -12.23 1.63 -13.44
C LEU A 206 -10.84 2.28 -13.29
N LYS A 207 -10.04 2.35 -14.34
CA LYS A 207 -8.76 3.11 -14.33
C LYS A 207 -8.97 4.61 -14.07
N VAL A 208 -9.96 5.21 -14.73
CA VAL A 208 -10.31 6.63 -14.49
C VAL A 208 -10.77 6.83 -13.04
N PHE A 209 -11.62 5.94 -12.53
CA PHE A 209 -12.07 5.97 -11.15
C PHE A 209 -10.90 5.82 -10.17
N ALA A 210 -9.99 4.88 -10.40
CA ALA A 210 -8.81 4.64 -9.57
C ALA A 210 -7.91 5.86 -9.45
N LYS A 211 -7.61 6.53 -10.59
CA LYS A 211 -6.82 7.76 -10.60
C LYS A 211 -7.45 8.85 -9.74
N ASN A 212 -8.76 9.05 -9.86
CA ASN A 212 -9.49 10.07 -9.09
C ASN A 212 -9.54 9.75 -7.59
N ILE A 213 -9.70 8.48 -7.22
CA ILE A 213 -9.63 8.05 -5.80
C ILE A 213 -8.25 8.32 -5.22
N GLY A 214 -7.17 7.99 -5.95
CA GLY A 214 -5.81 8.23 -5.49
C GLY A 214 -5.56 9.71 -5.18
N LEU A 215 -5.97 10.61 -6.07
CA LEU A 215 -5.86 12.05 -5.86
C LEU A 215 -6.71 12.53 -4.67
N THR A 216 -7.97 12.11 -4.61
CA THR A 216 -8.89 12.49 -3.52
C THR A 216 -8.38 12.04 -2.15
N PHE A 217 -7.81 10.83 -2.08
CA PHE A 217 -7.26 10.28 -0.84
C PHE A 217 -6.12 11.15 -0.31
N GLN A 218 -5.24 11.60 -1.19
CA GLN A 218 -4.10 12.41 -0.79
C GLN A 218 -4.50 13.84 -0.41
N ILE A 219 -5.40 14.46 -1.18
CA ILE A 219 -5.96 15.78 -0.83
C ILE A 219 -6.61 15.72 0.56
N GLN A 220 -7.34 14.65 0.86
CA GLN A 220 -7.95 14.47 2.17
C GLN A 220 -6.89 14.32 3.29
N ASP A 221 -5.80 13.58 3.04
CA ASP A 221 -4.71 13.42 4.02
C ASP A 221 -4.03 14.76 4.30
N ASP A 222 -3.76 15.57 3.29
CA ASP A 222 -3.17 16.89 3.43
C ASP A 222 -4.08 17.85 4.21
N ILE A 223 -5.38 17.84 3.91
CA ILE A 223 -6.37 18.60 4.67
C ILE A 223 -6.35 18.18 6.14
N PHE A 224 -6.35 16.88 6.45
CA PHE A 224 -6.29 16.42 7.83
C PHE A 224 -4.97 16.79 8.52
N ARG A 225 -3.83 16.71 7.83
CA ARG A 225 -2.53 17.15 8.36
C ARG A 225 -2.56 18.65 8.69
N CYS A 226 -3.10 19.47 7.82
CA CYS A 226 -3.29 20.91 8.09
C CYS A 226 -4.18 21.14 9.32
N TYR A 227 -5.33 20.49 9.42
CA TYR A 227 -6.24 20.66 10.55
C TYR A 227 -5.67 20.14 11.89
N LEU A 228 -4.92 19.06 11.88
CA LEU A 228 -4.32 18.47 13.09
C LEU A 228 -3.09 19.28 13.57
N ASN A 229 -2.33 19.85 12.66
CA ASN A 229 -1.21 20.73 12.98
C ASN A 229 -1.65 22.14 13.40
N ASP A 230 -2.90 22.52 13.13
CA ASP A 230 -3.45 23.86 13.33
C ASP A 230 -3.53 24.30 14.80
N ARG A 231 -3.42 23.39 15.75
CA ARG A 231 -3.22 23.78 17.16
C ARG A 231 -1.83 24.35 17.47
N ARG A 232 -0.85 24.25 16.54
CA ARG A 232 0.51 24.75 16.73
C ARG A 232 1.12 25.56 15.56
N THR A 233 0.58 25.52 14.33
CA THR A 233 1.25 26.15 13.16
C THR A 233 0.31 26.63 12.04
N TRP A 234 -0.64 27.52 12.33
CA TRP A 234 -1.46 28.23 11.30
C TRP A 234 -0.58 29.02 10.30
N LYS A 235 0.68 29.22 10.57
CA LYS A 235 1.58 30.06 9.76
C LYS A 235 2.22 29.34 8.57
N LYS A 236 2.19 28.00 8.47
CA LYS A 236 2.84 27.25 7.39
C LYS A 236 1.93 26.81 6.23
N CYS A 237 0.62 26.84 6.40
CA CYS A 237 -0.33 26.46 5.34
C CYS A 237 -0.80 27.66 4.48
N ARG A 238 -0.16 28.82 4.60
CA ARG A 238 -0.45 30.05 3.84
C ARG A 238 0.74 30.61 3.06
N GLN A 239 1.72 29.79 2.75
CA GLN A 239 2.77 30.18 1.81
C GLN A 239 2.69 29.35 0.55
#